data_8d69a04a6f2f90c5542cdef7ee513353
#
_entry.id   8d69a04a6f2f90c5542cdef7ee513353
#
_cell.length_a   1.000
_cell.length_b   1.000
_cell.length_c   1.000
_cell.angle_alpha   90.00
_cell.angle_beta   90.00
_cell.angle_gamma   90.00
#
_symmetry.space_group_name_H-M   'P 1'
#
loop_
_entity.id
_entity.type
_entity.pdbx_description
1 polymer ?
#
loop_
_entity_poly.entity_id
_entity_poly.type
_entity_poly.pdbx_seq_one_letter_code
_entity_poly.pdbx_strand_id
1 'polypeptide(L)'
;EACRTKLGAKLGMDYKTMSDLQQFAVVVRHEIDYVRPAVLGDTILTTGWLQSVERARFWCDFEMRRASNNDLLVRAHQQLALVRMPQGRPARIPAEWRARWQEYMES
;
A
#
# COMPACT_ATOMS: atom_id res chain seq x y z
N GLU A 1 -9.08 4.64 -2.26
CA GLU A 1 -7.84 4.90 -2.94
C GLU A 1 -7.51 3.83 -3.97
N ALA A 2 -7.63 4.20 -5.25
CA ALA A 2 -7.47 3.25 -6.35
C ALA A 2 -6.07 2.62 -6.39
N CYS A 3 -5.02 3.40 -6.13
CA CYS A 3 -3.64 2.91 -6.17
C CYS A 3 -3.37 1.85 -5.10
N ARG A 4 -3.82 2.10 -3.87
CA ARG A 4 -3.66 1.14 -2.78
C ARG A 4 -4.44 -0.14 -3.04
N THR A 5 -5.64 -0.02 -3.60
CA THR A 5 -6.45 -1.19 -3.95
C THR A 5 -5.77 -2.06 -5.01
N LYS A 6 -5.18 -1.43 -6.04
CA LYS A 6 -4.44 -2.16 -7.07
C LYS A 6 -3.21 -2.86 -6.51
N LEU A 7 -2.46 -2.18 -5.65
CA LEU A 7 -1.30 -2.77 -5.00
C LEU A 7 -1.71 -3.95 -4.13
N GLY A 8 -2.78 -3.81 -3.35
CA GLY A 8 -3.32 -4.88 -2.52
C GLY A 8 -3.69 -6.11 -3.33
N ALA A 9 -4.33 -5.91 -4.49
CA ALA A 9 -4.69 -7.02 -5.38
C ALA A 9 -3.44 -7.75 -5.90
N LYS A 10 -2.38 -7.01 -6.26
CA LYS A 10 -1.11 -7.60 -6.69
C LYS A 10 -0.46 -8.42 -5.58
N LEU A 11 -0.61 -8.01 -4.33
CA LEU A 11 -0.06 -8.71 -3.17
C LEU A 11 -0.94 -9.86 -2.70
N GLY A 12 -2.07 -10.10 -3.34
CA GLY A 12 -3.00 -11.17 -2.98
C GLY A 12 -3.98 -10.79 -1.88
N MET A 13 -4.13 -9.51 -1.60
CA MET A 13 -5.03 -8.99 -0.56
C MET A 13 -6.31 -8.41 -1.16
N ASP A 14 -6.94 -9.12 -2.09
CA ASP A 14 -8.22 -8.70 -2.60
C ASP A 14 -9.32 -8.90 -1.53
N TYR A 15 -10.43 -8.22 -1.70
CA TYR A 15 -11.51 -8.23 -0.69
C TYR A 15 -12.03 -9.65 -0.43
N LYS A 16 -12.20 -10.44 -1.48
CA LYS A 16 -12.73 -11.80 -1.33
C LYS A 16 -11.81 -12.67 -0.49
N THR A 17 -10.50 -12.68 -0.81
CA THR A 17 -9.51 -13.45 -0.08
C THR A 17 -9.45 -13.00 1.38
N MET A 18 -9.41 -11.70 1.62
CA MET A 18 -9.35 -11.15 2.98
C MET A 18 -10.60 -11.48 3.77
N SER A 19 -11.77 -11.39 3.13
CA SER A 19 -13.04 -11.72 3.77
C SER A 19 -13.11 -13.21 4.14
N ASP A 20 -12.67 -14.10 3.25
CA ASP A 20 -12.67 -15.53 3.51
C ASP A 20 -11.76 -15.90 4.68
N LEU A 21 -10.63 -15.21 4.82
CA LEU A 21 -9.69 -15.42 5.93
C LEU A 21 -10.07 -14.65 7.19
N GLN A 22 -11.06 -13.77 7.10
CA GLN A 22 -11.44 -12.84 8.17
C GLN A 22 -10.25 -11.98 8.63
N GLN A 23 -9.38 -11.63 7.71
CA GLN A 23 -8.20 -10.81 7.95
C GLN A 23 -8.26 -9.59 7.03
N PHE A 24 -7.94 -8.43 7.57
CA PHE A 24 -8.00 -7.18 6.83
C PHE A 24 -6.78 -6.32 7.14
N ALA A 25 -6.35 -5.56 6.13
CA ALA A 25 -5.29 -4.59 6.32
C ALA A 25 -5.91 -3.26 6.73
N VAL A 26 -5.42 -2.69 7.82
CA VAL A 26 -5.86 -1.39 8.31
C VAL A 26 -4.68 -0.44 8.33
N VAL A 27 -4.91 0.83 7.98
CA VAL A 27 -3.88 1.86 8.03
C VAL A 27 -3.68 2.26 9.49
N VAL A 28 -2.44 2.10 9.99
CA VAL A 28 -2.10 2.49 11.36
C VAL A 28 -1.26 3.77 11.38
N ARG A 29 -0.62 4.12 10.28
CA ARG A 29 0.14 5.35 10.17
C ARG A 29 0.14 5.83 8.73
N HIS A 30 0.04 7.13 8.55
CA HIS A 30 0.01 7.75 7.22
C HIS A 30 0.81 9.03 7.27
N GLU A 31 1.85 9.12 6.44
CA GLU A 31 2.67 10.31 6.30
C GLU A 31 2.56 10.79 4.86
N ILE A 32 2.24 12.07 4.68
CA ILE A 32 2.11 12.67 3.36
C ILE A 32 2.99 13.91 3.30
N ASP A 33 3.84 13.98 2.27
CA ASP A 33 4.62 15.15 1.94
C ASP A 33 4.08 15.77 0.67
N TYR A 34 3.64 17.02 0.75
CA TYR A 34 3.21 17.79 -0.41
C TYR A 34 4.41 18.57 -0.93
N VAL A 35 5.02 18.06 -1.99
CA VAL A 35 6.28 18.60 -2.50
C VAL A 35 6.03 19.79 -3.41
N ARG A 36 5.06 19.66 -4.35
CA ARG A 36 4.70 20.71 -5.30
C ARG A 36 3.19 20.68 -5.54
N PRO A 37 2.58 21.84 -5.81
CA PRO A 37 1.14 21.85 -6.10
C PRO A 37 0.84 21.30 -7.47
N ALA A 38 -0.28 20.57 -7.59
CA ALA A 38 -0.89 20.24 -8.86
C ALA A 38 -1.83 21.38 -9.23
N VAL A 39 -1.99 21.63 -10.53
CA VAL A 39 -2.91 22.66 -11.03
C VAL A 39 -4.01 22.02 -11.86
N LEU A 40 -5.10 22.73 -12.05
CA LEU A 40 -6.22 22.28 -12.84
C LEU A 40 -5.75 21.98 -14.26
N GLY A 41 -6.13 20.80 -14.77
CA GLY A 41 -5.71 20.35 -16.09
C GLY A 41 -4.48 19.45 -16.08
N ASP A 42 -3.78 19.30 -14.96
CA ASP A 42 -2.68 18.36 -14.83
C ASP A 42 -3.16 16.92 -14.92
N THR A 43 -2.43 16.09 -15.65
CA THR A 43 -2.59 14.65 -15.60
C THR A 43 -1.61 14.11 -14.56
N ILE A 44 -2.11 13.32 -13.62
CA ILE A 44 -1.34 12.81 -12.50
C ILE A 44 -1.10 11.31 -12.66
N LEU A 45 0.17 10.92 -12.57
CA LEU A 45 0.56 9.51 -12.55
C LEU A 45 0.80 9.10 -11.11
N THR A 46 0.10 8.07 -10.66
CA THR A 46 0.23 7.54 -9.30
C THR A 46 0.90 6.17 -9.36
N THR A 47 1.98 6.00 -8.60
CA THR A 47 2.68 4.72 -8.44
C THR A 47 2.71 4.34 -6.98
N GLY A 48 2.62 3.04 -6.71
CA GLY A 48 2.71 2.52 -5.36
C GLY A 48 3.53 1.24 -5.35
N TRP A 49 4.27 1.03 -4.28
CA TRP A 49 5.09 -0.17 -4.11
C TRP A 49 5.19 -0.56 -2.64
N LEU A 50 5.50 -1.83 -2.41
CA LEU A 50 5.75 -2.36 -1.09
C LEU A 50 7.19 -2.01 -0.70
N GLN A 51 7.37 -1.35 0.43
CA GLN A 51 8.67 -0.89 0.87
C GLN A 51 9.33 -1.87 1.84
N SER A 52 8.58 -2.37 2.81
CA SER A 52 9.10 -3.32 3.78
C SER A 52 7.99 -4.13 4.42
N VAL A 53 8.33 -5.30 4.94
CA VAL A 53 7.39 -6.22 5.59
C VAL A 53 7.94 -6.61 6.95
N GLU A 54 7.12 -6.43 7.98
CA GLU A 54 7.39 -6.87 9.33
C GLU A 54 6.53 -8.10 9.63
N ARG A 55 6.46 -8.51 10.90
CA ARG A 55 5.74 -9.71 11.32
C ARG A 55 4.22 -9.62 11.05
N ALA A 56 3.60 -8.49 11.43
CA ALA A 56 2.17 -8.27 11.27
C ALA A 56 1.86 -6.93 10.60
N ARG A 57 2.88 -6.17 10.23
CA ARG A 57 2.76 -4.87 9.61
C ARG A 57 3.62 -4.79 8.37
N PHE A 58 3.26 -3.89 7.46
CA PHE A 58 4.04 -3.64 6.26
C PHE A 58 3.91 -2.17 5.87
N TRP A 59 4.92 -1.70 5.13
CA TRP A 59 5.00 -0.32 4.68
C TRP A 59 4.82 -0.27 3.17
N CYS A 60 3.96 0.64 2.73
CA CYS A 60 3.76 0.93 1.31
C CYS A 60 4.09 2.39 1.04
N ASP A 61 4.78 2.65 -0.04
CA ASP A 61 5.10 4.00 -0.49
C ASP A 61 4.32 4.31 -1.76
N PHE A 62 3.89 5.55 -1.90
CA PHE A 62 3.16 6.03 -3.06
C PHE A 62 3.75 7.35 -3.51
N GLU A 63 3.77 7.58 -4.82
CA GLU A 63 4.18 8.84 -5.40
C GLU A 63 3.16 9.28 -6.43
N MET A 64 2.89 10.58 -6.45
CA MET A 64 2.10 11.22 -7.49
C MET A 64 2.99 12.18 -8.25
N ARG A 65 3.09 11.99 -9.57
CA ARG A 65 3.93 12.82 -10.44
C ARG A 65 3.08 13.43 -11.54
N ARG A 66 3.50 14.62 -11.99
CA ARG A 66 2.86 15.28 -13.13
C ARG A 66 3.31 14.58 -14.41
N ALA A 67 2.35 14.15 -15.23
CA ALA A 67 2.66 13.39 -16.44
C ALA A 67 3.50 14.19 -17.44
N SER A 68 3.27 15.51 -17.54
CA SER A 68 3.90 16.35 -18.56
C SER A 68 5.40 16.55 -18.36
N ASN A 69 5.88 16.58 -17.11
CA ASN A 69 7.29 16.89 -16.81
C ASN A 69 7.90 15.97 -15.74
N ASN A 70 7.15 14.97 -15.28
CA ASN A 70 7.58 14.01 -14.26
C ASN A 70 7.94 14.63 -12.91
N ASP A 71 7.47 15.84 -12.63
CA ASP A 71 7.69 16.46 -11.33
C ASP A 71 6.97 15.67 -10.22
N LEU A 72 7.68 15.45 -9.12
CA LEU A 72 7.09 14.85 -7.93
C LEU A 72 6.17 15.86 -7.25
N LEU A 73 4.90 15.52 -7.12
CA LEU A 73 3.90 16.38 -6.50
C LEU A 73 3.61 15.97 -5.06
N VAL A 74 3.44 14.68 -4.83
CA VAL A 74 3.09 14.13 -3.51
C VAL A 74 3.88 12.85 -3.29
N ARG A 75 4.34 12.67 -2.06
CA ARG A 75 4.91 11.41 -1.59
C ARG A 75 4.14 10.98 -0.36
N ALA A 76 3.72 9.73 -0.32
CA ALA A 76 3.01 9.17 0.81
C ALA A 76 3.69 7.89 1.30
N HIS A 77 3.66 7.69 2.60
CA HIS A 77 4.27 6.55 3.27
C HIS A 77 3.24 6.02 4.26
N GLN A 78 2.79 4.78 4.07
CA GLN A 78 1.72 4.20 4.88
C GLN A 78 2.19 2.93 5.55
N GLN A 79 1.93 2.82 6.84
CA GLN A 79 2.08 1.57 7.56
C GLN A 79 0.70 0.93 7.71
N LEU A 80 0.60 -0.33 7.34
CA LEU A 80 -0.62 -1.09 7.47
C LEU A 80 -0.37 -2.27 8.40
N ALA A 81 -1.39 -2.65 9.15
CA ALA A 81 -1.36 -3.82 10.00
C ALA A 81 -2.40 -4.82 9.51
N LEU A 82 -2.04 -6.09 9.50
CA LEU A 82 -2.98 -7.15 9.24
C LEU A 82 -3.70 -7.48 10.56
N VAL A 83 -5.03 -7.47 10.54
CA VAL A 83 -5.84 -7.74 11.72
C VAL A 83 -6.85 -8.84 11.41
N ARG A 84 -7.18 -9.61 12.44
CA ARG A 84 -8.20 -10.66 12.35
C ARG A 84 -9.50 -10.16 12.94
N MET A 85 -10.56 -10.26 12.16
CA MET A 85 -11.90 -9.85 12.61
C MET A 85 -12.67 -11.07 13.16
N PRO A 86 -13.64 -10.87 14.04
CA PRO A 86 -14.20 -9.58 14.47
C PRO A 86 -13.45 -8.89 15.61
N GLN A 87 -12.47 -9.53 16.23
CA GLN A 87 -11.82 -8.99 17.43
C GLN A 87 -10.85 -7.84 17.13
N GLY A 88 -10.43 -7.68 15.90
CA GLY A 88 -9.46 -6.65 15.52
C GLY A 88 -8.05 -6.91 16.07
N ARG A 89 -7.71 -8.15 16.35
CA ARG A 89 -6.40 -8.52 16.89
C ARG A 89 -5.34 -8.57 15.80
N PRO A 90 -4.09 -8.21 16.09
CA PRO A 90 -3.02 -8.34 15.12
C PRO A 90 -2.91 -9.79 14.61
N ALA A 91 -2.78 -9.94 13.31
CA ALA A 91 -2.59 -11.23 12.67
C ALA A 91 -1.21 -11.27 12.02
N ARG A 92 -0.52 -12.39 12.19
CA ARG A 92 0.78 -12.57 11.54
C ARG A 92 0.58 -12.69 10.03
N ILE A 93 1.42 -11.99 9.27
CA ILE A 93 1.42 -12.11 7.82
C ILE A 93 1.85 -13.53 7.46
N PRO A 94 1.06 -14.28 6.65
CA PRO A 94 1.41 -15.65 6.30
C PRO A 94 2.79 -15.73 5.63
N ALA A 95 3.54 -16.79 5.93
CA ALA A 95 4.89 -16.96 5.41
C ALA A 95 4.93 -16.98 3.88
N GLU A 96 3.92 -17.60 3.25
CA GLU A 96 3.79 -17.66 1.80
C GLU A 96 3.59 -16.27 1.18
N TRP A 97 2.85 -15.38 1.87
CA TRP A 97 2.67 -14.01 1.42
C TRP A 97 3.99 -13.24 1.55
N ARG A 98 4.71 -13.44 2.65
CA ARG A 98 5.99 -12.76 2.88
C ARG A 98 7.00 -13.15 1.81
N ALA A 99 7.05 -14.42 1.42
CA ALA A 99 7.94 -14.89 0.36
C ALA A 99 7.59 -14.24 -0.98
N ARG A 100 6.30 -14.19 -1.33
CA ARG A 100 5.83 -13.54 -2.55
C ARG A 100 6.15 -12.05 -2.56
N TRP A 101 5.92 -11.38 -1.43
CA TRP A 101 6.17 -9.95 -1.31
C TRP A 101 7.65 -9.63 -1.36
N GLN A 102 8.49 -10.51 -0.85
CA GLN A 102 9.94 -10.36 -0.93
C GLN A 102 10.40 -10.30 -2.39
N GLU A 103 9.85 -11.13 -3.23
CA GLU A 103 10.15 -11.10 -4.67
C GLU A 103 9.76 -9.75 -5.29
N TYR A 104 8.62 -9.19 -4.87
CA TYR A 104 8.20 -7.87 -5.34
C TYR A 104 9.18 -6.77 -4.93
N MET A 105 9.72 -6.84 -3.72
CA MET A 105 10.67 -5.83 -3.24
C MET A 105 12.03 -5.94 -3.94
N GLU A 106 12.40 -7.13 -4.36
CA GLU A 106 13.67 -7.38 -5.05
C GLU A 106 13.62 -7.07 -6.55
N SER A 107 12.43 -7.01 -7.10
CA SER A 107 12.26 -6.66 -8.51
C SER A 107 12.15 -5.14 -8.68
#